data_bf11ef9e4c6eab11f9b6956c972d067f
#
_entry.id   bf11ef9e4c6eab11f9b6956c972d067f
#
_cell.length_a   1.000
_cell.length_b   1.000
_cell.length_c   1.000
_cell.angle_alpha   90.00
_cell.angle_beta   90.00
_cell.angle_gamma   90.00
#
_symmetry.space_group_name_H-M   'P 1'
#
loop_
_entity.id
_entity.type
_entity.pdbx_description
1 polymer ?
#
loop_
_entity_poly.entity_id
_entity_poly.type
_entity_poly.pdbx_seq_one_letter_code
_entity_poly.pdbx_strand_id
1 'polypeptide(L)'
;TLGHPLADFSYHCMAWHIPPGHFRGIGGLDLAALGIPSEQEYIRKYCERTGLATPEELASDWNFYLAYNLFRLAAILQGIAKRVEAGTASSAQAKASGEGARPLAQMAWAFAQRA
;
A
#
# COMPACT_ATOMS: atom_id res chain seq x y z
N THR A 1 -15.45 -12.59 -5.92
CA THR A 1 -14.32 -13.51 -5.95
C THR A 1 -13.69 -13.64 -4.58
N LEU A 2 -13.25 -14.84 -4.29
CA LEU A 2 -12.55 -15.11 -3.04
C LEU A 2 -11.07 -14.74 -3.24
N GLY A 3 -10.70 -13.52 -2.84
CA GLY A 3 -9.31 -13.09 -2.86
C GLY A 3 -8.50 -13.75 -1.74
N HIS A 4 -7.20 -13.54 -1.75
CA HIS A 4 -6.32 -13.97 -0.68
C HIS A 4 -6.45 -12.98 0.49
N PRO A 5 -7.01 -13.39 1.66
CA PRO A 5 -7.29 -12.44 2.74
C PRO A 5 -6.06 -11.67 3.22
N LEU A 6 -4.90 -12.30 3.27
CA LEU A 6 -3.67 -11.66 3.74
C LEU A 6 -3.15 -10.65 2.70
N ALA A 7 -3.34 -10.91 1.41
CA ALA A 7 -3.00 -9.95 0.37
C ALA A 7 -3.90 -8.71 0.45
N ASP A 8 -5.20 -8.90 0.68
CA ASP A 8 -6.14 -7.80 0.83
C ASP A 8 -5.84 -6.97 2.08
N PHE A 9 -5.53 -7.63 3.19
CA PHE A 9 -5.16 -6.95 4.41
C PHE A 9 -3.87 -6.14 4.25
N SER A 10 -2.85 -6.72 3.61
CA SER A 10 -1.59 -6.03 3.39
C SER A 10 -1.73 -4.87 2.41
N TYR A 11 -2.65 -4.94 1.46
CA TYR A 11 -2.98 -3.80 0.61
C TYR A 11 -3.45 -2.61 1.45
N HIS A 12 -4.31 -2.86 2.42
CA HIS A 12 -4.77 -1.82 3.35
C HIS A 12 -3.61 -1.27 4.18
N CYS A 13 -2.69 -2.13 4.62
CA CYS A 13 -1.56 -1.73 5.47
C CYS A 13 -0.49 -0.94 4.74
N MET A 14 -0.44 -0.94 3.41
CA MET A 14 0.61 -0.19 2.72
C MET A 14 0.54 1.32 2.96
N ALA A 15 -0.61 1.84 3.41
CA ALA A 15 -0.75 3.25 3.78
C ALA A 15 0.24 3.67 4.87
N TRP A 16 0.62 2.77 5.78
CA TRP A 16 1.60 3.07 6.83
C TRP A 16 3.02 3.30 6.27
N HIS A 17 3.27 2.89 5.03
CA HIS A 17 4.58 3.00 4.39
C HIS A 17 4.62 4.08 3.31
N ILE A 18 3.47 4.58 2.88
CA ILE A 18 3.38 5.61 1.85
C ILE A 18 3.43 6.99 2.53
N PRO A 19 4.37 7.88 2.13
CA PRO A 19 4.43 9.22 2.71
C PRO A 19 3.15 10.02 2.45
N PRO A 20 2.79 10.96 3.36
CA PRO A 20 1.69 11.88 3.11
C PRO A 20 1.92 12.66 1.81
N GLY A 21 0.85 12.96 1.11
CA GLY A 21 0.94 13.63 -0.20
C GLY A 21 0.93 12.67 -1.37
N HIS A 22 1.17 11.40 -1.12
CA HIS A 22 0.95 10.32 -2.07
C HIS A 22 -0.32 9.56 -1.69
N PHE A 23 -0.77 8.67 -2.52
CA PHE A 23 -2.03 7.93 -2.38
C PHE A 23 -2.33 7.53 -0.92
N ARG A 24 -3.24 8.24 -0.25
CA ARG A 24 -3.71 7.95 1.13
C ARG A 24 -2.61 7.59 2.14
N GLY A 25 -1.38 8.07 1.92
CA GLY A 25 -0.25 7.71 2.77
C GLY A 25 -0.32 8.37 4.14
N ILE A 26 0.06 7.63 5.17
CA ILE A 26 0.18 8.11 6.55
C ILE A 26 1.57 7.86 7.13
N GLY A 27 2.50 7.39 6.29
CA GLY A 27 3.87 7.12 6.71
C GLY A 27 4.58 8.39 7.16
N GLY A 28 5.24 8.34 8.31
CA GLY A 28 5.96 9.48 8.85
C GLY A 28 5.12 10.46 9.68
N LEU A 29 3.80 10.26 9.77
CA LEU A 29 2.96 11.07 10.64
C LEU A 29 3.06 10.59 12.09
N ASP A 30 2.78 11.50 13.03
CA ASP A 30 2.66 11.13 14.44
C ASP A 30 1.33 10.42 14.67
N LEU A 31 1.34 9.12 14.47
CA LEU A 31 0.13 8.29 14.53
C LEU A 31 -0.48 8.27 15.92
N ALA A 32 0.35 8.27 16.96
CA ALA A 32 -0.14 8.28 18.33
C ALA A 32 -0.94 9.55 18.64
N ALA A 33 -0.46 10.71 18.19
CA ALA A 33 -1.16 11.99 18.37
C ALA A 33 -2.49 12.02 17.60
N LEU A 34 -2.56 11.31 16.47
CA LEU A 34 -3.76 11.24 15.64
C LEU A 34 -4.74 10.15 16.08
N GLY A 35 -4.38 9.36 17.08
CA GLY A 35 -5.23 8.24 17.55
C GLY A 35 -5.23 7.05 16.59
N ILE A 36 -4.23 6.94 15.72
CA ILE A 36 -4.10 5.85 14.75
C ILE A 36 -3.14 4.80 15.33
N PRO A 37 -3.49 3.52 15.33
CA PRO A 37 -2.59 2.48 15.81
C PRO A 37 -1.37 2.34 14.91
N SER A 38 -0.27 1.82 15.45
CA SER A 38 0.87 1.44 14.63
C SER A 38 0.50 0.26 13.73
N GLU A 39 1.27 0.05 12.66
CA GLU A 39 1.08 -1.10 11.80
C GLU A 39 1.17 -2.42 12.58
N GLN A 40 2.13 -2.53 13.48
CA GLN A 40 2.32 -3.72 14.30
C GLN A 40 1.12 -4.02 15.19
N GLU A 41 0.55 -3.00 15.83
CA GLU A 41 -0.65 -3.14 16.62
C GLU A 41 -1.85 -3.55 15.77
N TYR A 42 -1.95 -2.99 14.59
CA TYR A 42 -3.03 -3.27 13.66
C TYR A 42 -2.95 -4.72 13.16
N ILE A 43 -1.76 -5.19 12.82
CA ILE A 43 -1.51 -6.58 12.43
C ILE A 43 -1.89 -7.53 13.57
N ARG A 44 -1.48 -7.23 14.79
CA ARG A 44 -1.79 -8.06 15.96
C ARG A 44 -3.29 -8.21 16.15
N LYS A 45 -4.03 -7.09 16.09
CA LYS A 45 -5.48 -7.12 16.24
C LYS A 45 -6.15 -7.92 15.13
N TYR A 46 -5.68 -7.78 13.91
CA TYR A 46 -6.21 -8.54 12.77
C TYR A 46 -6.02 -10.04 12.99
N CYS A 47 -4.83 -10.44 13.39
CA CYS A 47 -4.52 -11.85 13.65
C CYS A 47 -5.37 -12.41 14.78
N GLU A 48 -5.56 -11.66 15.86
CA GLU A 48 -6.40 -12.06 16.99
C GLU A 48 -7.86 -12.26 16.59
N ARG A 49 -8.39 -11.36 15.75
CA ARG A 49 -9.79 -11.40 15.36
C ARG A 49 -10.11 -12.46 14.32
N THR A 50 -9.19 -12.72 13.42
CA THR A 50 -9.47 -13.61 12.28
C THR A 50 -8.93 -15.03 12.49
N GLY A 51 -7.84 -15.19 13.27
CA GLY A 51 -7.18 -16.48 13.41
C GLY A 51 -6.53 -17.00 12.14
N LEU A 52 -6.39 -16.17 11.09
CA LEU A 52 -5.86 -16.61 9.80
C LEU A 52 -4.35 -16.82 9.82
N ALA A 53 -3.64 -16.10 10.69
CA ALA A 53 -2.20 -16.20 10.82
C ALA A 53 -1.77 -15.63 12.17
N THR A 54 -0.53 -15.86 12.56
CA THR A 54 0.09 -15.17 13.69
C THR A 54 0.91 -13.99 13.18
N PRO A 55 1.22 -12.99 14.01
CA PRO A 55 2.10 -11.90 13.60
C PRO A 55 3.46 -12.40 13.12
N GLU A 56 4.00 -13.44 13.74
CA GLU A 56 5.29 -14.03 13.36
C GLU A 56 5.23 -14.67 11.98
N GLU A 57 4.15 -15.37 11.67
CA GLU A 57 3.95 -15.96 10.34
C GLU A 57 3.86 -14.89 9.27
N LEU A 58 3.12 -13.80 9.54
CA LEU A 58 3.01 -12.68 8.61
C LEU A 58 4.34 -11.98 8.41
N ALA A 59 5.14 -11.83 9.47
CA ALA A 59 6.42 -11.11 9.40
C ALA A 59 7.36 -11.72 8.35
N SER A 60 7.35 -13.04 8.18
CA SER A 60 8.24 -13.70 7.22
C SER A 60 7.92 -13.34 5.77
N ASP A 61 6.66 -13.06 5.45
CA ASP A 61 6.22 -12.77 4.08
C ASP A 61 5.77 -11.31 3.89
N TRP A 62 5.88 -10.50 4.93
CA TRP A 62 5.29 -9.16 4.92
C TRP A 62 5.87 -8.25 3.84
N ASN A 63 7.18 -8.25 3.68
CA ASN A 63 7.84 -7.46 2.64
C ASN A 63 7.41 -7.90 1.23
N PHE A 64 7.18 -9.18 1.03
CA PHE A 64 6.65 -9.69 -0.23
C PHE A 64 5.23 -9.16 -0.49
N TYR A 65 4.36 -9.22 0.51
CA TYR A 65 3.00 -8.70 0.36
C TYR A 65 2.98 -7.21 0.08
N LEU A 66 3.81 -6.43 0.77
CA LEU A 66 3.89 -4.99 0.54
C LEU A 66 4.42 -4.68 -0.86
N ALA A 67 5.47 -5.38 -1.30
CA ALA A 67 6.02 -5.21 -2.64
C ALA A 67 4.96 -5.51 -3.70
N TYR A 68 4.27 -6.62 -3.58
CA TYR A 68 3.22 -7.03 -4.51
C TYR A 68 2.13 -5.96 -4.62
N ASN A 69 1.63 -5.48 -3.48
CA ASN A 69 0.55 -4.51 -3.48
C ASN A 69 0.99 -3.14 -3.98
N LEU A 70 2.22 -2.72 -3.68
CA LEU A 70 2.75 -1.45 -4.18
C LEU A 70 2.97 -1.49 -5.69
N PHE A 71 3.46 -2.60 -6.24
CA PHE A 71 3.56 -2.76 -7.69
C PHE A 71 2.19 -2.74 -8.36
N ARG A 72 1.22 -3.42 -7.76
CA ARG A 72 -0.15 -3.42 -8.25
C ARG A 72 -0.73 -2.00 -8.30
N LEU A 73 -0.57 -1.24 -7.22
CA LEU A 73 -1.03 0.14 -7.16
C LEU A 73 -0.29 1.01 -8.17
N ALA A 74 1.03 0.87 -8.28
CA ALA A 74 1.82 1.61 -9.25
C ALA A 74 1.34 1.35 -10.68
N ALA A 75 1.00 0.10 -11.01
CA ALA A 75 0.47 -0.26 -12.32
C ALA A 75 -0.88 0.41 -12.60
N ILE A 76 -1.75 0.46 -11.59
CA ILE A 76 -3.04 1.15 -11.70
C ILE A 76 -2.82 2.64 -11.97
N LEU A 77 -1.94 3.28 -11.23
CA LEU A 77 -1.64 4.70 -11.39
C LEU A 77 -0.96 4.99 -12.74
N GLN A 78 -0.13 4.09 -13.21
CA GLN A 78 0.49 4.21 -14.54
C GLN A 78 -0.57 4.16 -15.64
N GLY A 79 -1.58 3.32 -15.48
CA GLY A 79 -2.71 3.29 -16.41
C GLY A 79 -3.49 4.62 -16.43
N ILE A 80 -3.65 5.25 -15.27
CA ILE A 80 -4.27 6.58 -15.18
C ILE A 80 -3.41 7.63 -15.90
N ALA A 81 -2.10 7.61 -15.66
CA ALA A 81 -1.17 8.54 -16.33
C ALA A 81 -1.24 8.42 -17.85
N LYS A 82 -1.31 7.20 -18.35
CA LYS A 82 -1.42 6.95 -19.77
C LYS A 82 -2.73 7.47 -20.35
N ARG A 83 -3.85 7.35 -19.62
CA ARG A 83 -5.13 7.91 -20.04
C ARG A 83 -5.12 9.43 -20.08
N VAL A 84 -4.46 10.07 -19.10
CA VAL A 84 -4.31 11.53 -19.12
C VAL A 84 -3.52 11.98 -20.34
N GLU A 85 -2.42 11.31 -20.64
CA GLU A 85 -1.58 11.59 -21.81
C GLU A 85 -2.37 11.41 -23.12
N ALA A 86 -3.21 10.39 -23.19
CA ALA A 86 -4.03 10.11 -24.36
C ALA A 86 -5.28 10.99 -24.47
N GLY A 87 -5.55 11.85 -23.48
CA GLY A 87 -6.71 12.74 -23.47
C GLY A 87 -8.01 12.09 -23.07
N THR A 88 -7.99 10.86 -22.57
CA THR A 88 -9.20 10.13 -22.14
C THR A 88 -9.54 10.32 -20.67
N ALA A 89 -8.65 10.95 -19.90
CA ALA A 89 -8.89 11.37 -18.53
C ALA A 89 -8.28 12.76 -18.37
N SER A 90 -9.07 13.74 -18.00
CA SER A 90 -8.65 15.16 -18.05
C SER A 90 -8.68 15.87 -16.71
N SER A 91 -9.04 15.18 -15.61
CA SER A 91 -9.10 15.85 -14.31
C SER A 91 -7.70 16.08 -13.74
N ALA A 92 -7.53 17.18 -13.00
CA ALA A 92 -6.28 17.45 -12.28
C ALA A 92 -5.96 16.33 -11.27
N GLN A 93 -7.01 15.76 -10.66
CA GLN A 93 -6.85 14.66 -9.72
C GLN A 93 -6.32 13.40 -10.40
N ALA A 94 -6.78 13.09 -11.62
CA ALA A 94 -6.28 11.95 -12.39
C ALA A 94 -4.80 12.14 -12.72
N LYS A 95 -4.39 13.34 -13.11
CA LYS A 95 -3.00 13.66 -13.40
C LYS A 95 -2.13 13.49 -12.15
N ALA A 96 -2.57 14.02 -11.01
CA ALA A 96 -1.84 13.91 -9.75
C ALA A 96 -1.71 12.44 -9.32
N SER A 97 -2.78 11.63 -9.48
CA SER A 97 -2.74 10.20 -9.17
C SER A 97 -1.74 9.47 -10.06
N GLY A 98 -1.73 9.76 -11.36
CA GLY A 98 -0.81 9.13 -12.29
C GLY A 98 0.65 9.42 -11.97
N GLU A 99 0.96 10.62 -11.50
CA GLU A 99 2.30 11.01 -11.11
C GLU A 99 2.84 10.24 -9.91
N GLY A 100 1.98 9.60 -9.13
CA GLY A 100 2.37 8.74 -8.01
C GLY A 100 2.91 7.38 -8.41
N ALA A 101 2.79 6.96 -9.67
CA ALA A 101 3.17 5.62 -10.11
C ALA A 101 4.66 5.32 -9.87
N ARG A 102 5.55 6.21 -10.27
CA ARG A 102 6.99 6.00 -10.14
C ARG A 102 7.46 5.90 -8.68
N PRO A 103 7.11 6.83 -7.79
CA PRO A 103 7.48 6.71 -6.37
C PRO A 103 7.01 5.40 -5.74
N LEU A 104 5.80 4.96 -6.04
CA LEU A 104 5.26 3.71 -5.49
C LEU A 104 5.99 2.50 -6.06
N ALA A 105 6.35 2.50 -7.34
CA ALA A 105 7.14 1.42 -7.93
C ALA A 105 8.52 1.33 -7.29
N GLN A 106 9.14 2.46 -6.98
CA GLN A 106 10.43 2.50 -6.29
C GLN A 106 10.33 1.93 -4.88
N MET A 107 9.26 2.26 -4.15
CA MET A 107 9.00 1.68 -2.83
C MET A 107 8.78 0.17 -2.93
N ALA A 108 8.02 -0.27 -3.92
CA ALA A 108 7.77 -1.69 -4.15
C ALA A 108 9.06 -2.46 -4.37
N TRP A 109 9.96 -1.90 -5.17
CA TRP A 109 11.27 -2.51 -5.42
C TRP A 109 12.10 -2.62 -4.16
N ALA A 110 12.09 -1.57 -3.32
CA ALA A 110 12.80 -1.59 -2.05
C ALA A 110 12.30 -2.71 -1.13
N PHE A 111 10.98 -2.92 -1.04
CA PHE A 111 10.42 -4.02 -0.27
C PHE A 111 10.74 -5.38 -0.89
N ALA A 112 10.71 -5.49 -2.21
CA ALA A 112 11.06 -6.73 -2.89
C ALA A 112 12.49 -7.17 -2.59
N GLN A 113 13.42 -6.22 -2.49
CA GLN A 113 14.81 -6.51 -2.16
C GLN A 113 15.00 -7.02 -0.73
N ARG A 114 14.06 -6.75 0.17
CA ARG A 114 14.08 -7.22 1.56
C ARG A 114 13.38 -8.57 1.74
N ALA A 115 12.63 -8.97 0.75
CA ALA A 115 11.85 -10.21 0.82
C ALA A 115 12.73 -11.46 0.73
#